data_ee1692f55151b50a294006e0ef4cd97d
#
_entry.id   ee1692f55151b50a294006e0ef4cd97d
#
_cell.length_a   1.000
_cell.length_b   1.000
_cell.length_c   1.000
_cell.angle_alpha   90.00
_cell.angle_beta   90.00
_cell.angle_gamma   90.00
#
_symmetry.space_group_name_H-M   'P 1'
#
loop_
_entity.id
_entity.type
_entity.pdbx_description
1 polymer ?
#
loop_
_entity_poly.entity_id
_entity_poly.type
_entity_poly.pdbx_seq_one_letter_code
_entity_poly.pdbx_strand_id
1 'polypeptide(L)'
;MQSYQREQRSPLGLGPLETAIMQVMWEADGWLMVRDIRGRMDYAPVAYTTVSKVTSILCEKDLLIRRRATRAGKPGPPAWWYRAARPMNEYIGELIARLMDYSPDPEAALAYAMAARQRPPTEQP
;
A
#
# COMPACT_ATOMS: atom_id res chain seq x y z
N MET A 1 -14.11 1.33 -21.35
CA MET A 1 -13.48 0.12 -20.96
C MET A 1 -12.32 0.34 -20.07
N GLN A 2 -11.35 1.11 -20.51
CA GLN A 2 -10.15 1.29 -19.74
C GLN A 2 -10.35 2.16 -18.52
N SER A 3 -11.31 3.05 -18.58
CA SER A 3 -11.46 4.03 -17.51
C SER A 3 -11.91 3.41 -16.19
N TYR A 4 -12.58 2.27 -16.24
CA TYR A 4 -13.05 1.68 -15.00
C TYR A 4 -11.88 1.17 -14.15
N GLN A 5 -10.71 1.04 -14.71
CA GLN A 5 -9.53 0.65 -13.94
C GLN A 5 -9.26 1.64 -12.81
N ARG A 6 -9.51 2.91 -13.05
CA ARG A 6 -9.28 3.91 -12.01
C ARG A 6 -10.28 3.80 -10.89
N GLU A 7 -11.47 3.31 -11.18
CA GLU A 7 -12.50 3.17 -10.18
C GLU A 7 -12.21 2.04 -9.21
N GLN A 8 -11.21 1.21 -9.54
CA GLN A 8 -10.85 0.12 -8.67
C GLN A 8 -9.76 0.48 -7.67
N ARG A 9 -9.32 1.74 -7.65
CA ARG A 9 -8.37 2.17 -6.64
C ARG A 9 -9.03 2.10 -5.29
N SER A 10 -8.26 1.62 -4.31
CA SER A 10 -8.73 1.55 -2.94
C SER A 10 -8.82 2.94 -2.34
N PRO A 11 -9.54 3.09 -1.21
CA PRO A 11 -9.52 4.37 -0.47
C PRO A 11 -8.13 4.80 -0.07
N LEU A 12 -7.17 3.89 -0.08
CA LEU A 12 -5.77 4.23 0.21
C LEU A 12 -5.11 5.01 -0.91
N GLY A 13 -5.78 5.20 -2.04
CA GLY A 13 -5.20 5.88 -3.19
C GLY A 13 -4.29 5.00 -4.01
N LEU A 14 -4.38 3.69 -3.85
CA LEU A 14 -3.51 2.73 -4.49
C LEU A 14 -4.32 1.84 -5.42
N GLY A 15 -3.68 1.40 -6.50
CA GLY A 15 -4.29 0.42 -7.39
C GLY A 15 -4.36 -0.95 -6.72
N PRO A 16 -5.05 -1.90 -7.38
CA PRO A 16 -5.25 -3.22 -6.75
C PRO A 16 -3.96 -3.96 -6.45
N LEU A 17 -3.01 -3.96 -7.38
CA LEU A 17 -1.75 -4.66 -7.15
C LEU A 17 -0.89 -3.94 -6.11
N GLU A 18 -0.85 -2.62 -6.18
CA GLU A 18 -0.14 -1.85 -5.17
C GLU A 18 -0.69 -2.12 -3.77
N THR A 19 -2.02 -2.19 -3.67
CA THR A 19 -2.66 -2.47 -2.39
C THR A 19 -2.28 -3.85 -1.88
N ALA A 20 -2.30 -4.86 -2.75
CA ALA A 20 -1.95 -6.21 -2.34
C ALA A 20 -0.51 -6.28 -1.83
N ILE A 21 0.40 -5.61 -2.52
CA ILE A 21 1.79 -5.59 -2.10
C ILE A 21 1.94 -4.87 -0.76
N MET A 22 1.32 -3.70 -0.62
CA MET A 22 1.46 -2.96 0.62
C MET A 22 0.84 -3.67 1.80
N GLN A 23 -0.24 -4.42 1.60
CA GLN A 23 -0.79 -5.22 2.68
C GLN A 23 0.18 -6.26 3.18
N VAL A 24 0.90 -6.92 2.28
CA VAL A 24 1.96 -7.84 2.68
C VAL A 24 3.03 -7.12 3.49
N MET A 25 3.46 -5.97 3.00
CA MET A 25 4.57 -5.25 3.62
C MET A 25 4.19 -4.70 5.00
N TRP A 26 2.97 -4.22 5.14
CA TRP A 26 2.52 -3.71 6.44
C TRP A 26 2.37 -4.84 7.46
N GLU A 27 1.91 -6.01 7.01
CA GLU A 27 1.77 -7.16 7.91
C GLU A 27 3.10 -7.76 8.30
N ALA A 28 4.06 -7.75 7.36
CA ALA A 28 5.34 -8.38 7.62
C ALA A 28 6.16 -7.64 8.67
N ASP A 29 6.02 -6.31 8.70
CA ASP A 29 6.76 -5.48 9.64
C ASP A 29 8.25 -5.78 9.62
N GLY A 30 8.81 -5.94 8.44
CA GLY A 30 10.23 -6.23 8.28
C GLY A 30 10.64 -6.21 6.83
N TRP A 31 11.84 -6.70 6.59
CA TRP A 31 12.44 -6.67 5.26
C TRP A 31 12.07 -7.93 4.49
N LEU A 32 11.59 -7.76 3.27
CA LEU A 32 11.25 -8.88 2.38
C LEU A 32 11.85 -8.63 1.00
N MET A 33 12.20 -9.72 0.34
CA MET A 33 12.57 -9.67 -1.07
C MET A 33 11.33 -9.86 -1.93
N VAL A 34 11.45 -9.54 -3.23
CA VAL A 34 10.31 -9.60 -4.14
C VAL A 34 9.66 -10.98 -4.15
N ARG A 35 10.47 -12.05 -4.11
CA ARG A 35 9.89 -13.39 -4.14
C ARG A 35 9.05 -13.68 -2.90
N ASP A 36 9.47 -13.12 -1.74
CA ASP A 36 8.69 -13.30 -0.51
C ASP A 36 7.39 -12.54 -0.58
N ILE A 37 7.44 -11.33 -1.10
CA ILE A 37 6.24 -10.51 -1.28
C ILE A 37 5.27 -11.24 -2.18
N ARG A 38 5.76 -11.70 -3.33
CA ARG A 38 4.92 -12.38 -4.31
C ARG A 38 4.28 -13.63 -3.72
N GLY A 39 5.05 -14.38 -2.93
CA GLY A 39 4.54 -15.60 -2.33
C GLY A 39 3.48 -15.39 -1.27
N ARG A 40 3.43 -14.18 -0.68
CA ARG A 40 2.49 -13.89 0.40
C ARG A 40 1.27 -13.09 -0.07
N MET A 41 1.25 -12.66 -1.32
CA MET A 41 0.17 -11.82 -1.80
C MET A 41 -1.14 -12.59 -1.91
N ASP A 42 -2.20 -11.98 -1.41
CA ASP A 42 -3.55 -12.47 -1.64
C ASP A 42 -4.08 -11.80 -2.89
N TYR A 43 -3.70 -12.36 -4.03
CA TYR A 43 -3.96 -11.74 -5.32
C TYR A 43 -3.85 -12.81 -6.39
N ALA A 44 -4.47 -12.57 -7.54
CA ALA A 44 -4.34 -13.47 -8.68
C ALA A 44 -2.87 -13.63 -9.05
N PRO A 45 -2.46 -14.77 -9.60
CA PRO A 45 -1.07 -14.97 -9.95
C PRO A 45 -0.56 -13.88 -10.88
N VAL A 46 0.64 -13.40 -10.60
CA VAL A 46 1.25 -12.31 -11.36
C VAL A 46 2.73 -12.61 -11.48
N ALA A 47 3.31 -12.18 -12.60
CA ALA A 47 4.71 -12.47 -12.88
C ALA A 47 5.64 -11.78 -11.89
N TYR A 48 6.77 -12.43 -11.62
CA TYR A 48 7.79 -11.87 -10.75
C TYR A 48 8.22 -10.48 -11.22
N THR A 49 8.43 -10.32 -12.54
CA THR A 49 8.87 -9.03 -13.07
C THR A 49 7.86 -7.93 -12.86
N THR A 50 6.58 -8.28 -12.89
CA THR A 50 5.53 -7.29 -12.63
C THR A 50 5.56 -6.86 -11.17
N VAL A 51 5.69 -7.80 -10.25
CA VAL A 51 5.80 -7.46 -8.83
C VAL A 51 7.03 -6.61 -8.57
N SER A 52 8.16 -7.00 -9.19
CA SER A 52 9.41 -6.25 -9.04
C SER A 52 9.26 -4.81 -9.51
N LYS A 53 8.57 -4.62 -10.65
CA LYS A 53 8.37 -3.28 -11.18
C LYS A 53 7.49 -2.45 -10.25
N VAL A 54 6.43 -3.03 -9.74
CA VAL A 54 5.51 -2.30 -8.87
C VAL A 54 6.16 -1.97 -7.53
N THR A 55 6.99 -2.87 -6.98
CA THR A 55 7.72 -2.53 -5.76
C THR A 55 8.65 -1.35 -5.98
N SER A 56 9.29 -1.27 -7.14
CA SER A 56 10.12 -0.10 -7.47
C SER A 56 9.29 1.18 -7.52
N ILE A 57 8.12 1.10 -8.12
CA ILE A 57 7.21 2.25 -8.18
C ILE A 57 6.81 2.67 -6.78
N LEU A 58 6.53 1.72 -5.90
CA LEU A 58 6.15 2.04 -4.52
C LEU A 58 7.29 2.71 -3.77
N CYS A 59 8.53 2.34 -4.08
CA CYS A 59 9.68 3.05 -3.54
C CYS A 59 9.73 4.50 -4.03
N GLU A 60 9.45 4.71 -5.31
CA GLU A 60 9.43 6.07 -5.86
C GLU A 60 8.34 6.92 -5.24
N LYS A 61 7.26 6.28 -4.80
CA LYS A 61 6.16 6.97 -4.12
C LYS A 61 6.38 7.12 -2.61
N ASP A 62 7.53 6.69 -2.12
CA ASP A 62 7.88 6.77 -0.70
C ASP A 62 7.00 5.92 0.20
N LEU A 63 6.39 4.87 -0.35
CA LEU A 63 5.64 3.90 0.44
C LEU A 63 6.51 2.76 0.93
N LEU A 64 7.55 2.45 0.18
CA LEU A 64 8.53 1.44 0.56
C LEU A 64 9.91 2.07 0.60
N ILE A 65 10.76 1.53 1.44
CA ILE A 65 12.18 1.79 1.40
C ILE A 65 12.88 0.50 1.02
N ARG A 66 14.09 0.59 0.51
CA ARG A 66 14.83 -0.59 0.10
C ARG A 66 16.30 -0.45 0.48
N ARG A 67 16.94 -1.59 0.60
CA ARG A 67 18.38 -1.64 0.75
C ARG A 67 18.90 -2.79 -0.08
N ARG A 68 20.13 -2.67 -0.51
CA ARG A 68 20.73 -3.67 -1.36
C ARG A 68 21.02 -4.92 -0.57
N ALA A 69 20.67 -6.07 -1.13
CA ALA A 69 21.03 -7.35 -0.55
C ALA A 69 22.44 -7.71 -0.97
N THR A 70 23.22 -8.24 -0.04
CA THR A 70 24.56 -8.71 -0.35
C THR A 70 24.48 -10.02 -1.10
N ARG A 71 25.15 -10.10 -2.25
CA ARG A 71 25.12 -11.31 -3.08
C ARG A 71 26.40 -12.13 -2.97
N ALA A 72 27.30 -11.76 -2.10
CA ALA A 72 28.49 -12.55 -1.78
C ALA A 72 29.26 -13.00 -3.02
N GLY A 73 29.56 -12.06 -3.91
CA GLY A 73 30.37 -12.35 -5.08
C GLY A 73 29.64 -13.02 -6.23
N LYS A 74 28.36 -13.25 -6.11
CA LYS A 74 27.60 -13.87 -7.20
C LYS A 74 27.28 -12.84 -8.26
N PRO A 75 27.43 -13.20 -9.54
CA PRO A 75 27.06 -12.30 -10.61
C PRO A 75 25.53 -12.20 -10.72
N GLY A 76 25.07 -11.18 -11.42
CA GLY A 76 23.67 -11.03 -11.69
C GLY A 76 23.17 -9.66 -11.27
N PRO A 77 21.89 -9.38 -11.55
CA PRO A 77 21.33 -8.10 -11.19
C PRO A 77 21.26 -7.94 -9.68
N PRO A 78 21.29 -6.69 -9.19
CA PRO A 78 21.22 -6.47 -7.76
C PRO A 78 19.89 -6.97 -7.20
N ALA A 79 19.95 -7.54 -6.02
CA ALA A 79 18.77 -7.92 -5.27
C ALA A 79 18.52 -6.87 -4.20
N TRP A 80 17.27 -6.71 -3.85
CA TRP A 80 16.87 -5.67 -2.92
C TRP A 80 15.99 -6.26 -1.83
N TRP A 81 16.18 -5.73 -0.62
CA TRP A 81 15.25 -5.92 0.49
C TRP A 81 14.32 -4.73 0.53
N TYR A 82 13.05 -4.99 0.75
CA TYR A 82 12.03 -3.94 0.83
C TYR A 82 11.36 -3.95 2.19
N ARG A 83 10.96 -2.79 2.62
CA ARG A 83 10.25 -2.63 3.89
C ARG A 83 9.30 -1.46 3.75
N ALA A 84 8.16 -1.52 4.46
CA ALA A 84 7.24 -0.39 4.49
C ALA A 84 7.96 0.81 5.09
N ALA A 85 7.80 1.97 4.45
CA ALA A 85 8.45 3.19 4.92
C ALA A 85 7.91 3.62 6.27
N ARG A 86 6.65 3.29 6.55
CA ARG A 86 6.03 3.60 7.83
C ARG A 86 4.89 2.63 8.10
N PRO A 87 4.46 2.51 9.36
CA PRO A 87 3.34 1.61 9.67
C PRO A 87 2.06 2.04 8.98
N MET A 88 1.16 1.09 8.80
CA MET A 88 -0.10 1.35 8.11
C MET A 88 -0.90 2.47 8.77
N ASN A 89 -0.97 2.47 10.10
CA ASN A 89 -1.74 3.49 10.79
C ASN A 89 -1.19 4.89 10.56
N GLU A 90 0.13 5.00 10.44
CA GLU A 90 0.72 6.30 10.17
C GLU A 90 0.38 6.75 8.75
N TYR A 91 0.41 5.83 7.80
CA TYR A 91 0.04 6.14 6.42
C TYR A 91 -1.42 6.59 6.35
N ILE A 92 -2.31 5.85 7.01
CA ILE A 92 -3.73 6.18 7.03
C ILE A 92 -3.95 7.54 7.69
N GLY A 93 -3.24 7.80 8.79
CA GLY A 93 -3.36 9.08 9.46
C GLY A 93 -2.96 10.24 8.56
N GLU A 94 -1.92 10.05 7.74
CA GLU A 94 -1.53 11.08 6.79
C GLU A 94 -2.59 11.32 5.73
N LEU A 95 -3.26 10.26 5.27
CA LEU A 95 -4.37 10.40 4.34
C LEU A 95 -5.52 11.20 4.96
N ILE A 96 -5.84 10.88 6.20
CA ILE A 96 -6.90 11.58 6.91
C ILE A 96 -6.53 13.05 7.04
N ALA A 97 -5.29 13.34 7.40
CA ALA A 97 -4.84 14.72 7.55
C ALA A 97 -4.99 15.50 6.25
N ARG A 98 -4.63 14.89 5.13
CA ARG A 98 -4.77 15.56 3.84
C ARG A 98 -6.24 15.80 3.49
N LEU A 99 -7.11 14.85 3.82
CA LEU A 99 -8.53 15.05 3.58
C LEU A 99 -9.09 16.18 4.43
N MET A 100 -8.61 16.28 5.66
CA MET A 100 -9.07 17.33 6.57
C MET A 100 -8.75 18.71 6.06
N ASP A 101 -7.68 18.85 5.24
CA ASP A 101 -7.31 20.14 4.70
C ASP A 101 -8.37 20.70 3.74
N TYR A 102 -9.24 19.87 3.21
CA TYR A 102 -10.31 20.33 2.34
C TYR A 102 -11.53 20.84 3.11
N SER A 103 -11.57 20.62 4.41
CA SER A 103 -12.74 20.94 5.20
C SER A 103 -12.63 22.33 5.81
N PRO A 104 -13.72 23.12 5.81
CA PRO A 104 -13.72 24.38 6.55
C PRO A 104 -13.71 24.17 8.06
N ASP A 105 -14.07 22.96 8.51
CA ASP A 105 -14.05 22.63 9.93
C ASP A 105 -13.53 21.19 10.07
N PRO A 106 -12.20 21.03 10.07
CA PRO A 106 -11.62 19.68 10.09
C PRO A 106 -12.00 18.87 11.32
N GLU A 107 -12.13 19.52 12.46
CA GLU A 107 -12.47 18.80 13.69
C GLU A 107 -13.87 18.23 13.63
N ALA A 108 -14.80 18.97 13.05
CA ALA A 108 -16.16 18.47 12.86
C ALA A 108 -16.17 17.30 11.87
N ALA A 109 -15.38 17.41 10.80
CA ALA A 109 -15.29 16.32 9.82
C ALA A 109 -14.76 15.05 10.47
N LEU A 110 -13.75 15.17 11.31
CA LEU A 110 -13.18 14.02 11.99
C LEU A 110 -14.19 13.41 12.95
N ALA A 111 -14.89 14.24 13.73
CA ALA A 111 -15.91 13.75 14.64
C ALA A 111 -17.03 13.02 13.91
N TYR A 112 -17.41 13.55 12.74
CA TYR A 112 -18.42 12.92 11.91
C TYR A 112 -17.96 11.55 11.42
N ALA A 113 -16.69 11.46 11.02
CA ALA A 113 -16.12 10.20 10.56
C ALA A 113 -16.11 9.15 11.66
N MET A 114 -15.72 9.54 12.85
CA MET A 114 -15.69 8.61 13.98
C MET A 114 -17.09 8.11 14.32
N ALA A 115 -18.08 9.00 14.30
CA ALA A 115 -19.45 8.60 14.55
C ALA A 115 -19.96 7.67 13.44
N ALA A 116 -19.60 7.95 12.19
CA ALA A 116 -20.04 7.13 11.07
C ALA A 116 -19.51 5.71 11.17
N ARG A 117 -18.29 5.53 11.71
CA ARG A 117 -17.73 4.20 11.85
C ARG A 117 -18.48 3.34 12.85
N GLN A 118 -19.19 3.96 13.78
CA GLN A 118 -19.88 3.23 14.84
C GLN A 118 -21.32 2.89 14.49
N ARG A 119 -21.80 3.39 13.36
CA ARG A 119 -23.13 3.04 12.91
C ARG A 119 -23.16 1.61 12.42
N PRO A 120 -24.25 0.86 12.71
CA PRO A 120 -24.34 -0.48 12.14
C PRO A 120 -24.43 -0.40 10.62
N PRO A 121 -24.01 -1.46 9.92
CA PRO A 121 -24.09 -1.44 8.46
C PRO A 121 -25.53 -1.16 8.03
N THR A 122 -25.66 -0.28 7.03
CA THR A 122 -26.97 0.04 6.49
C THR A 122 -27.43 -1.08 5.61
N GLU A 123 -28.65 -1.54 5.85
CA GLU A 123 -29.20 -2.55 4.99
C GLU A 123 -29.73 -1.92 3.73
N GLN A 124 -29.41 -2.56 2.64
CA GLN A 124 -29.86 -2.07 1.35
C GLN A 124 -31.22 -2.63 1.04
N PRO A 125 -32.12 -1.77 0.59
CA PRO A 125 -33.44 -2.25 0.19
C PRO A 125 -33.36 -3.21 -0.99
#